data_62851dce0651c45c00ee8a893d9862aa
#
_entry.id   62851dce0651c45c00ee8a893d9862aa
#
_cell.length_a   1.000
_cell.length_b   1.000
_cell.length_c   1.000
_cell.angle_alpha   90.00
_cell.angle_beta   90.00
_cell.angle_gamma   90.00
#
_symmetry.space_group_name_H-M   'P 1'
#
loop_
_entity.id
_entity.type
_entity.pdbx_description
1 polymer ?
#
loop_
_entity_poly.entity_id
_entity_poly.type
_entity_poly.pdbx_seq_one_letter_code
_entity_poly.pdbx_strand_id
1 'polypeptide(L)'
;MDSHGGWLATPRDLVLFATRVDGFPTTPDILRADTIARMTTPSAANPNYACGWNVNRLNHWWHTGSLPGTQTILVRTSTGFCWAALTNTRQRKDDMALALDNLIWNMVRGVSRWT
;
A
#
# COMPACT_ATOMS: atom_id res chain seq x y z
N MET A 1 17.16 -9.97 -11.15
CA MET A 1 16.22 -9.02 -10.55
C MET A 1 16.69 -8.73 -9.14
N ASP A 2 17.16 -7.58 -8.91
CA ASP A 2 17.73 -7.15 -7.64
C ASP A 2 16.72 -6.25 -6.90
N SER A 3 16.92 -4.97 -6.84
CA SER A 3 15.95 -4.03 -6.27
C SER A 3 14.60 -3.98 -7.01
N HIS A 4 14.55 -4.48 -8.23
CA HIS A 4 13.35 -4.60 -9.06
C HIS A 4 12.69 -5.98 -8.85
N GLY A 5 11.87 -6.11 -7.81
CA GLY A 5 11.06 -7.32 -7.57
C GLY A 5 11.83 -8.53 -7.03
N GLY A 6 13.08 -8.36 -6.58
CA GLY A 6 13.89 -9.44 -6.01
C GLY A 6 13.79 -9.58 -4.48
N TRP A 7 13.15 -8.64 -3.80
CA TRP A 7 12.98 -8.67 -2.35
C TRP A 7 11.87 -9.65 -1.95
N LEU A 8 12.13 -10.40 -0.90
CA LEU A 8 11.15 -11.30 -0.28
C LEU A 8 10.62 -10.65 1.00
N ALA A 9 9.31 -10.64 1.15
CA ALA A 9 8.65 -10.11 2.33
C ALA A 9 7.34 -10.87 2.60
N THR A 10 6.97 -10.97 3.86
CA THR A 10 5.64 -11.43 4.25
C THR A 10 4.65 -10.25 4.23
N PRO A 11 3.32 -10.49 4.19
CA PRO A 11 2.32 -9.43 4.37
C PRO A 11 2.54 -8.64 5.66
N ARG A 12 2.95 -9.31 6.73
CA ARG A 12 3.26 -8.68 8.02
C ARG A 12 4.44 -7.71 7.91
N ASP A 13 5.51 -8.08 7.20
CA ASP A 13 6.68 -7.20 7.03
C ASP A 13 6.29 -5.93 6.27
N LEU A 14 5.45 -6.06 5.24
CA LEU A 14 4.96 -4.92 4.47
C LEU A 14 4.08 -3.99 5.31
N VAL A 15 3.20 -4.52 6.16
CA VAL A 15 2.39 -3.71 7.07
C VAL A 15 3.27 -3.04 8.11
N LEU A 16 4.24 -3.75 8.70
CA LEU A 16 5.19 -3.16 9.65
C LEU A 16 6.02 -2.04 9.00
N PHE A 17 6.43 -2.21 7.75
CA PHE A 17 7.08 -1.13 7.00
C PHE A 17 6.13 0.07 6.81
N ALA A 18 4.90 -0.18 6.32
CA ALA A 18 3.93 0.89 6.07
C ALA A 18 3.63 1.72 7.32
N THR A 19 3.42 1.06 8.47
CA THR A 19 3.15 1.74 9.76
C THR A 19 4.35 2.50 10.33
N ARG A 20 5.54 2.37 9.74
CA ARG A 20 6.74 3.11 10.11
C ARG A 20 7.03 4.31 9.21
N VAL A 21 6.17 4.53 8.21
CA VAL A 21 6.29 5.66 7.27
C VAL A 21 4.91 6.26 6.95
N ASP A 22 3.90 5.98 7.77
CA ASP A 22 2.50 6.32 7.50
C ASP A 22 2.09 7.75 7.91
N GLY A 23 2.94 8.44 8.68
CA GLY A 23 2.68 9.78 9.19
C GLY A 23 1.67 9.83 10.33
N PHE A 24 1.30 8.68 10.93
CA PHE A 24 0.43 8.63 12.09
C PHE A 24 1.21 8.52 13.41
N PRO A 25 0.70 9.08 14.51
CA PRO A 25 1.40 9.06 15.80
C PRO A 25 1.32 7.71 16.53
N THR A 26 0.55 6.75 16.03
CA THR A 26 0.31 5.46 16.67
C THR A 26 1.60 4.63 16.79
N THR A 27 2.43 4.68 15.76
CA THR A 27 3.74 4.03 15.73
C THR A 27 4.77 5.07 15.29
N PRO A 28 5.90 5.23 15.98
CA PRO A 28 6.91 6.21 15.56
C PRO A 28 7.42 5.93 14.16
N ASP A 29 7.36 6.93 13.29
CA ASP A 29 7.94 6.85 11.95
C ASP A 29 9.48 6.77 11.98
N ILE A 30 10.06 6.06 11.03
CA ILE A 30 11.52 6.02 10.80
C ILE A 30 12.01 7.19 9.95
N LEU A 31 11.10 7.92 9.32
CA LEU A 31 11.37 9.10 8.53
C LEU A 31 10.80 10.34 9.22
N ARG A 32 11.43 11.47 8.97
CA ARG A 32 10.91 12.76 9.44
C ARG A 32 9.62 13.11 8.70
N ALA A 33 8.73 13.85 9.35
CA ALA A 33 7.45 14.26 8.79
C ALA A 33 7.58 15.02 7.46
N ASP A 34 8.60 15.89 7.33
CA ASP A 34 8.88 16.61 6.08
C ASP A 34 9.32 15.66 4.95
N THR A 35 10.05 14.60 5.29
CA THR A 35 10.45 13.56 4.33
C THR A 35 9.24 12.74 3.86
N ILE A 36 8.36 12.35 4.79
CA ILE A 36 7.11 11.64 4.47
C ILE A 36 6.24 12.51 3.56
N ALA A 37 6.06 13.79 3.91
CA ALA A 37 5.31 14.73 3.10
C ALA A 37 5.86 14.81 1.65
N ARG A 38 7.18 14.93 1.49
CA ARG A 38 7.82 14.94 0.17
C ARG A 38 7.65 13.61 -0.56
N MET A 39 7.80 12.49 0.14
CA MET A 39 7.65 11.14 -0.42
C MET A 39 6.24 10.91 -0.98
N THR A 40 5.23 11.48 -0.35
CA THR A 40 3.81 11.26 -0.68
C THR A 40 3.15 12.40 -1.45
N THR A 41 3.91 13.46 -1.77
CA THR A 41 3.45 14.55 -2.64
C THR A 41 3.67 14.15 -4.10
N PRO A 42 2.59 14.08 -4.91
CA PRO A 42 2.71 13.80 -6.33
C PRO A 42 3.49 14.87 -7.07
N SER A 43 4.10 14.48 -8.17
CA SER A 43 4.75 15.45 -9.08
C SER A 43 3.72 16.16 -9.97
N ALA A 44 4.13 17.32 -10.53
CA ALA A 44 3.30 18.02 -11.51
C ALA A 44 3.05 17.19 -12.79
N ALA A 45 3.94 16.25 -13.11
CA ALA A 45 3.81 15.39 -14.28
C ALA A 45 2.78 14.26 -14.08
N ASN A 46 2.56 13.82 -12.84
CA ASN A 46 1.57 12.80 -12.53
C ASN A 46 0.93 13.09 -11.16
N PRO A 47 -0.30 13.65 -11.14
CA PRO A 47 -0.97 14.04 -9.89
C PRO A 47 -1.46 12.86 -9.05
N ASN A 48 -1.33 11.64 -9.53
CA ASN A 48 -1.76 10.42 -8.84
C ASN A 48 -0.60 9.52 -8.41
N TYR A 49 0.66 9.96 -8.61
CA TYR A 49 1.83 9.15 -8.26
C TYR A 49 2.94 10.00 -7.65
N ALA A 50 3.42 9.57 -6.50
CA ALA A 50 4.51 10.17 -5.74
C ALA A 50 5.77 9.28 -5.77
N CYS A 51 6.62 9.34 -4.77
CA CYS A 51 7.84 8.52 -4.71
C CYS A 51 7.50 7.09 -4.24
N GLY A 52 7.18 6.21 -5.19
CA GLY A 52 6.84 4.80 -4.91
C GLY A 52 5.40 4.57 -4.42
N TRP A 53 4.55 5.59 -4.40
CA TRP A 53 3.16 5.49 -3.97
C TRP A 53 2.22 6.05 -5.03
N ASN A 54 1.18 5.30 -5.37
CA ASN A 54 -0.04 5.90 -5.89
C ASN A 54 -0.70 6.68 -4.76
N VAL A 55 -1.24 7.83 -5.07
CA VAL A 55 -1.95 8.69 -4.11
C VAL A 55 -3.24 9.20 -4.71
N ASN A 56 -4.26 9.42 -3.88
CA ASN A 56 -5.51 10.01 -4.32
C ASN A 56 -5.89 11.25 -3.49
N ARG A 57 -6.97 11.93 -3.88
CA ARG A 57 -7.47 13.14 -3.22
C ARG A 57 -7.91 12.90 -1.77
N LEU A 58 -8.19 11.66 -1.38
CA LEU A 58 -8.53 11.27 0.00
C LEU A 58 -7.29 10.96 0.85
N ASN A 59 -6.09 11.16 0.29
CA ASN A 59 -4.82 10.86 0.94
C ASN A 59 -4.68 9.37 1.32
N HIS A 60 -5.22 8.47 0.50
CA HIS A 60 -4.85 7.07 0.53
C HIS A 60 -3.60 6.87 -0.32
N TRP A 61 -2.70 6.01 0.14
CA TRP A 61 -1.48 5.64 -0.57
C TRP A 61 -1.46 4.14 -0.79
N TRP A 62 -1.07 3.71 -1.97
CA TRP A 62 -0.94 2.29 -2.26
C TRP A 62 0.11 2.03 -3.33
N HIS A 63 0.59 0.81 -3.38
CA HIS A 63 1.36 0.30 -4.48
C HIS A 63 0.95 -1.12 -4.81
N THR A 64 0.95 -1.46 -6.09
CA THR A 64 0.67 -2.82 -6.56
C THR A 64 1.94 -3.44 -7.12
N GLY A 65 2.04 -4.76 -7.04
CA GLY A 65 3.09 -5.54 -7.68
C GLY A 65 2.49 -6.63 -8.54
N SER A 66 3.08 -6.88 -9.71
CA SER A 66 2.61 -7.90 -10.65
C SER A 66 3.79 -8.49 -11.42
N LEU A 67 4.07 -9.76 -11.18
CA LEU A 67 5.02 -10.58 -11.93
C LEU A 67 4.33 -11.87 -12.39
N PRO A 68 4.93 -12.65 -13.33
CA PRO A 68 4.38 -13.95 -13.68
C PRO A 68 4.17 -14.82 -12.43
N GLY A 69 2.91 -15.22 -12.20
CA GLY A 69 2.53 -16.07 -11.07
C GLY A 69 2.32 -15.35 -9.73
N THR A 70 2.36 -14.02 -9.67
CA THR A 70 2.10 -13.29 -8.42
C THR A 70 1.38 -11.96 -8.66
N GLN A 71 0.57 -11.55 -7.72
CA GLN A 71 -0.07 -10.24 -7.63
C GLN A 71 -0.08 -9.77 -6.19
N THR A 72 0.23 -8.51 -5.97
CA THR A 72 0.33 -7.94 -4.63
C THR A 72 -0.26 -6.54 -4.56
N ILE A 73 -0.69 -6.14 -3.36
CA ILE A 73 -1.07 -4.77 -3.04
C ILE A 73 -0.68 -4.44 -1.61
N LEU A 74 -0.16 -3.25 -1.41
CA LEU A 74 0.07 -2.62 -0.11
C LEU A 74 -0.69 -1.31 -0.06
N VAL A 75 -1.47 -1.08 0.98
CA VAL A 75 -2.32 0.11 1.13
C VAL A 75 -2.12 0.75 2.50
N ARG A 76 -2.07 2.07 2.52
CA ARG A 76 -2.22 2.92 3.70
C ARG A 76 -3.40 3.85 3.47
N THR A 77 -4.40 3.81 4.34
CA THR A 77 -5.58 4.68 4.25
C THR A 77 -5.39 5.97 5.06
N SER A 78 -6.10 7.02 4.68
CA SER A 78 -6.13 8.28 5.44
C SER A 78 -6.74 8.13 6.84
N THR A 79 -7.43 7.04 7.11
CA THR A 79 -8.10 6.74 8.38
C THR A 79 -7.28 5.86 9.33
N GLY A 80 -6.01 5.58 9.00
CA GLY A 80 -5.09 4.86 9.87
C GLY A 80 -5.03 3.35 9.66
N PHE A 81 -5.75 2.80 8.67
CA PHE A 81 -5.60 1.39 8.32
C PHE A 81 -4.45 1.18 7.35
N CYS A 82 -3.67 0.13 7.62
CA CYS A 82 -2.68 -0.40 6.68
C CYS A 82 -2.96 -1.87 6.43
N TRP A 83 -2.86 -2.30 5.18
CA TRP A 83 -2.96 -3.72 4.82
C TRP A 83 -2.07 -4.09 3.65
N ALA A 84 -1.76 -5.37 3.57
CA ALA A 84 -1.06 -5.97 2.46
C ALA A 84 -1.77 -7.26 2.04
N ALA A 85 -1.91 -7.49 0.75
CA ALA A 85 -2.36 -8.76 0.19
C ALA A 85 -1.36 -9.25 -0.85
N LEU A 86 -0.92 -10.49 -0.69
CA LEU A 86 0.03 -11.15 -1.56
C LEU A 86 -0.58 -12.46 -2.05
N THR A 87 -0.51 -12.72 -3.34
CA THR A 87 -0.98 -13.96 -3.93
C THR A 87 0.14 -14.61 -4.75
N ASN A 88 0.17 -15.92 -4.78
CA ASN A 88 1.04 -16.72 -5.63
C ASN A 88 0.37 -17.11 -6.95
N THR A 89 -0.62 -16.35 -7.37
CA THR A 89 -1.31 -16.48 -8.65
C THR A 89 -1.52 -15.13 -9.29
N ARG A 90 -1.71 -15.12 -10.59
CA ARG A 90 -2.06 -13.94 -11.38
C ARG A 90 -3.01 -14.35 -12.49
N GLN A 91 -4.15 -13.69 -12.56
CA GLN A 91 -5.07 -13.82 -13.68
C GLN A 91 -4.73 -12.78 -14.74
N ARG A 92 -4.73 -13.19 -16.03
CA ARG A 92 -4.40 -12.30 -17.15
C ARG A 92 -5.54 -11.38 -17.58
N LYS A 93 -6.79 -11.77 -17.29
CA LYS A 93 -7.99 -11.10 -17.81
C LYS A 93 -8.65 -10.14 -16.84
N ASP A 94 -8.38 -10.28 -15.53
CA ASP A 94 -9.03 -9.48 -14.49
C ASP A 94 -8.01 -8.60 -13.78
N ASP A 95 -8.43 -7.42 -13.35
CA ASP A 95 -7.63 -6.58 -12.46
C ASP A 95 -7.65 -7.19 -11.06
N MET A 96 -6.77 -8.14 -10.85
CA MET A 96 -6.65 -8.87 -9.60
C MET A 96 -6.20 -7.95 -8.45
N ALA A 97 -5.46 -6.88 -8.73
CA ALA A 97 -5.09 -5.89 -7.72
C ALA A 97 -6.34 -5.17 -7.20
N LEU A 98 -7.24 -4.77 -8.10
CA LEU A 98 -8.53 -4.18 -7.74
C LEU A 98 -9.42 -5.17 -6.98
N ALA A 99 -9.42 -6.44 -7.37
CA ALA A 99 -10.19 -7.47 -6.66
C ALA A 99 -9.68 -7.68 -5.23
N LEU A 100 -8.37 -7.71 -5.02
CA LEU A 100 -7.75 -7.80 -3.70
C LEU A 100 -8.06 -6.55 -2.84
N ASP A 101 -7.98 -5.37 -3.42
CA ASP A 101 -8.29 -4.13 -2.73
C ASP A 101 -9.76 -4.09 -2.31
N ASN A 102 -10.69 -4.40 -3.20
CA ASN A 102 -12.12 -4.47 -2.92
C ASN A 102 -12.46 -5.50 -1.84
N LEU A 103 -11.81 -6.67 -1.87
CA LEU A 103 -11.98 -7.70 -0.85
C LEU A 103 -11.66 -7.16 0.55
N ILE A 104 -10.53 -6.50 0.71
CA ILE A 104 -10.10 -5.98 2.01
C ILE A 104 -10.96 -4.79 2.43
N TRP A 105 -11.31 -3.87 1.52
CA TRP A 105 -12.26 -2.81 1.83
C TRP A 105 -13.61 -3.34 2.33
N ASN A 106 -14.12 -4.42 1.74
CA ASN A 106 -15.36 -5.05 2.19
C ASN A 106 -15.21 -5.67 3.59
N MET A 107 -14.05 -6.29 3.87
CA MET A 107 -13.74 -6.82 5.20
C MET A 107 -13.68 -5.68 6.23
N VAL A 108 -12.98 -4.59 5.94
CA VAL A 108 -12.84 -3.42 6.84
C VAL A 108 -14.20 -2.80 7.13
N ARG A 109 -15.06 -2.65 6.12
CA ARG A 109 -16.41 -2.10 6.30
C ARG A 109 -17.36 -3.04 7.05
N GLY A 110 -17.12 -4.34 6.98
CA GLY A 110 -17.92 -5.36 7.69
C GLY A 110 -17.61 -5.46 9.19
N VAL A 111 -16.52 -4.87 9.67
CA VAL A 111 -16.16 -4.88 11.09
C VAL A 111 -16.77 -3.67 11.78
N SER A 112 -17.74 -3.91 12.66
CA SER A 112 -18.43 -2.85 13.40
C SER A 112 -17.59 -2.27 14.54
N ARG A 113 -16.60 -3.01 15.04
CA ARG A 113 -15.71 -2.57 16.12
C ARG A 113 -14.32 -3.21 15.98
N TRP A 114 -13.30 -2.40 16.00
CA TRP A 114 -11.89 -2.80 16.08
C TRP A 114 -11.45 -2.78 17.55
N THR A 115 -10.88 -3.87 18.02
CA THR A 115 -10.34 -3.99 19.41
C THR A 115 -8.87 -3.63 19.43
#